data_7a7ffdb088b5b7084ac925a589e20fe7
#
_entry.id   7a7ffdb088b5b7084ac925a589e20fe7
#
_cell.length_a   1.000
_cell.length_b   1.000
_cell.length_c   1.000
_cell.angle_alpha   90.00
_cell.angle_beta   90.00
_cell.angle_gamma   90.00
#
_symmetry.space_group_name_H-M   'P 1'
#
loop_
_entity.id
_entity.type
_entity.pdbx_description
1 polymer ?
#
loop_
_entity_poly.entity_id
_entity_poly.type
_entity_poly.pdbx_seq_one_letter_code
_entity_poly.pdbx_strand_id
1 'polypeptide(L)'
;MKGYSVSHVYRGLMCFTNGTNAQIFNTTTRQLVVLPEIEESNIIAEEYKFRKVIYRIGHDPVHDQYKVVCIVSTHNVRRMEHWVFTLGGGVSRQWRKIPSPCPQHSPFTQGLTMNGRMYYLGLVPDLLSPVFVRFNISSEEIRVLQNVEDAFWCRYYYTEIIEYDGKLAILDYSDLVKDGVMELWVREDEEKNSWSRKTLVLHPSHMNMVKTHIVHNMSLRVQGTTRNGDVILVPQHITRPDDQFIVLPQVTTHFYVFLYNLQKNHLRKVYIKSNRYNTKRWDVVGFDDIENFMSL
;
A
#
# COMPACT_ATOMS: atom_id res chain seq x y z
N MET A 1 -13.79 14.57 8.39
CA MET A 1 -13.05 14.33 7.11
C MET A 1 -13.99 13.77 6.03
N LYS A 2 -15.01 14.55 5.64
CA LYS A 2 -15.97 14.13 4.60
C LYS A 2 -15.26 14.15 3.24
N GLY A 3 -15.27 13.03 2.51
CA GLY A 3 -14.64 12.90 1.18
C GLY A 3 -13.18 12.51 1.17
N TYR A 4 -12.53 12.33 2.32
CA TYR A 4 -11.17 11.83 2.42
C TYR A 4 -11.16 10.30 2.57
N SER A 5 -10.17 9.65 1.99
CA SER A 5 -9.86 8.23 2.17
C SER A 5 -8.48 8.05 2.79
N VAL A 6 -8.27 6.97 3.53
CA VAL A 6 -6.95 6.64 4.08
C VAL A 6 -6.07 6.13 2.95
N SER A 7 -4.91 6.74 2.73
CA SER A 7 -3.96 6.33 1.70
C SER A 7 -2.78 5.54 2.24
N HIS A 8 -2.36 5.85 3.47
CA HIS A 8 -1.19 5.19 4.09
C HIS A 8 -1.25 5.31 5.62
N VAL A 9 -0.76 4.28 6.32
CA VAL A 9 -0.58 4.29 7.77
C VAL A 9 0.85 3.84 8.08
N TYR A 10 1.52 4.56 8.96
CA TYR A 10 2.87 4.24 9.38
C TYR A 10 3.17 4.79 10.78
N ARG A 11 3.51 3.92 11.72
CA ARG A 11 3.89 4.27 13.12
C ARG A 11 2.93 5.27 13.76
N GLY A 12 1.64 4.93 13.81
CA GLY A 12 0.61 5.77 14.42
C GLY A 12 0.22 7.04 13.64
N LEU A 13 0.86 7.31 12.50
CA LEU A 13 0.48 8.38 11.59
C LEU A 13 -0.42 7.85 10.47
N MET A 14 -1.53 8.53 10.23
CA MET A 14 -2.47 8.21 9.15
C MET A 14 -2.47 9.33 8.13
N CYS A 15 -2.27 9.00 6.87
CA CYS A 15 -2.42 9.92 5.75
C CYS A 15 -3.81 9.80 5.14
N PHE A 16 -4.56 10.88 5.15
CA PHE A 16 -5.87 11.00 4.50
C PHE A 16 -5.74 11.85 3.25
N THR A 17 -6.36 11.40 2.16
CA THR A 17 -6.27 12.09 0.87
C THR A 17 -7.64 12.34 0.24
N ASN A 18 -7.76 13.47 -0.45
CA ASN A 18 -8.88 13.81 -1.32
C ASN A 18 -8.35 14.54 -2.55
N GLY A 19 -8.24 13.82 -3.67
CA GLY A 19 -7.58 14.34 -4.87
C GLY A 19 -6.10 14.64 -4.60
N THR A 20 -5.70 15.90 -4.74
CA THR A 20 -4.33 16.38 -4.48
C THR A 20 -4.11 16.82 -3.04
N ASN A 21 -5.19 16.92 -2.24
CA ASN A 21 -5.09 17.35 -0.86
C ASN A 21 -4.76 16.19 0.06
N ALA A 22 -3.87 16.41 1.01
CA ALA A 22 -3.49 15.42 2.00
C ALA A 22 -3.49 15.99 3.42
N GLN A 23 -3.82 15.15 4.38
CA GLN A 23 -3.81 15.46 5.80
C GLN A 23 -3.14 14.33 6.56
N ILE A 24 -2.33 14.67 7.55
CA ILE A 24 -1.69 13.71 8.44
C ILE A 24 -2.34 13.81 9.81
N PHE A 25 -2.81 12.69 10.32
CA PHE A 25 -3.37 12.55 11.64
C PHE A 25 -2.47 11.67 12.50
N ASN A 26 -2.07 12.18 13.64
CA ASN A 26 -1.35 11.41 14.66
C ASN A 26 -2.36 10.81 15.65
N THR A 27 -2.45 9.49 15.68
CA THR A 27 -3.45 8.78 16.49
C THR A 27 -3.18 8.87 17.99
N THR A 28 -1.93 9.07 18.39
CA THR A 28 -1.51 9.19 19.79
C THR A 28 -1.80 10.59 20.34
N THR A 29 -1.29 11.63 19.66
CA THR A 29 -1.44 13.02 20.11
C THR A 29 -2.77 13.65 19.67
N ARG A 30 -3.50 12.99 18.78
CA ARG A 30 -4.75 13.46 18.15
C ARG A 30 -4.63 14.76 17.36
N GLN A 31 -3.41 15.10 16.97
CA GLN A 31 -3.13 16.23 16.09
C GLN A 31 -3.47 15.92 14.65
N LEU A 32 -3.98 16.91 13.96
CA LEU A 32 -4.26 16.86 12.52
C LEU A 32 -3.52 18.01 11.84
N VAL A 33 -2.73 17.71 10.83
CA VAL A 33 -2.04 18.69 10.01
C VAL A 33 -2.49 18.55 8.56
N VAL A 34 -2.89 19.66 7.97
CA VAL A 34 -3.16 19.78 6.54
C VAL A 34 -1.84 20.06 5.85
N LEU A 35 -1.45 19.23 4.90
CA LEU A 35 -0.25 19.47 4.10
C LEU A 35 -0.51 20.61 3.10
N PRO A 36 0.49 21.46 2.83
CA PRO A 36 0.36 22.50 1.81
C PRO A 36 0.17 21.88 0.42
N GLU A 37 -0.38 22.65 -0.50
CA GLU A 37 -0.48 22.26 -1.90
C GLU A 37 0.90 22.21 -2.55
N ILE A 38 1.04 21.35 -3.57
CA ILE A 38 2.27 21.26 -4.37
C ILE A 38 2.13 22.22 -5.56
N GLU A 39 2.37 23.52 -5.30
CA GLU A 39 2.14 24.61 -6.28
C GLU A 39 3.07 24.50 -7.50
N GLU A 40 4.30 23.99 -7.33
CA GLU A 40 5.30 23.88 -8.39
C GLU A 40 5.15 22.62 -9.26
N SER A 41 4.13 21.80 -9.05
CA SER A 41 3.91 20.60 -9.88
C SER A 41 3.27 20.96 -11.21
N ASN A 42 4.02 20.76 -12.29
CA ASN A 42 3.49 20.95 -13.64
C ASN A 42 2.36 19.98 -13.97
N ILE A 43 2.35 18.77 -13.39
CA ILE A 43 1.30 17.76 -13.60
C ILE A 43 0.01 18.17 -12.88
N ILE A 44 0.12 18.75 -11.69
CA ILE A 44 -1.04 19.23 -10.93
C ILE A 44 -1.61 20.49 -11.58
N ALA A 45 -0.74 21.43 -11.97
CA ALA A 45 -1.14 22.72 -12.58
C ALA A 45 -1.86 22.56 -13.94
N GLU A 46 -1.51 21.53 -14.73
CA GLU A 46 -2.11 21.28 -16.05
C GLU A 46 -3.53 20.71 -15.99
N GLU A 47 -4.17 20.63 -14.82
CA GLU A 47 -5.54 20.12 -14.61
C GLU A 47 -5.85 18.81 -15.35
N TYR A 48 -4.87 17.92 -15.47
CA TYR A 48 -5.07 16.61 -16.09
C TYR A 48 -6.20 15.86 -15.37
N LYS A 49 -7.31 15.63 -16.05
CA LYS A 49 -8.49 14.91 -15.51
C LYS A 49 -8.14 13.51 -14.95
N PHE A 50 -7.04 12.94 -15.40
CA PHE A 50 -6.61 11.59 -15.09
C PHE A 50 -5.18 11.57 -14.55
N ARG A 51 -4.94 12.27 -13.43
CA ARG A 51 -3.70 12.16 -12.67
C ARG A 51 -3.85 11.19 -11.51
N LYS A 52 -2.79 10.53 -11.18
CA LYS A 52 -2.69 9.69 -9.97
C LYS A 52 -1.77 10.39 -8.98
N VAL A 53 -2.24 10.56 -7.75
CA VAL A 53 -1.47 11.15 -6.66
C VAL A 53 -1.44 10.16 -5.51
N ILE A 54 -0.26 9.81 -5.04
CA ILE A 54 -0.04 8.83 -3.98
C ILE A 54 0.82 9.47 -2.91
N TYR A 55 0.37 9.39 -1.66
CA TYR A 55 1.12 9.85 -0.50
C TYR A 55 1.57 8.67 0.34
N ARG A 56 2.82 8.72 0.83
CA ARG A 56 3.41 7.72 1.73
C ARG A 56 4.17 8.40 2.84
N ILE A 57 4.11 7.82 4.03
CA ILE A 57 4.83 8.32 5.21
C ILE A 57 6.00 7.40 5.48
N GLY A 58 7.13 7.97 5.89
CA GLY A 58 8.26 7.21 6.39
C GLY A 58 9.05 7.97 7.44
N HIS A 59 9.85 7.24 8.19
CA HIS A 59 10.72 7.77 9.22
C HIS A 59 12.17 7.74 8.75
N ASP A 60 12.84 8.89 8.84
CA ASP A 60 14.26 9.04 8.63
C ASP A 60 15.00 8.72 9.95
N PRO A 61 15.65 7.56 10.06
CA PRO A 61 16.28 7.15 11.31
C PRO A 61 17.59 7.94 11.60
N VAL A 62 18.15 8.64 10.61
CA VAL A 62 19.38 9.41 10.77
C VAL A 62 19.12 10.76 11.42
N HIS A 63 18.05 11.44 10.97
CA HIS A 63 17.69 12.78 11.46
C HIS A 63 16.51 12.74 12.44
N ASP A 64 15.99 11.55 12.75
CA ASP A 64 14.80 11.34 13.59
C ASP A 64 13.58 12.17 13.15
N GLN A 65 13.30 12.17 11.84
CA GLN A 65 12.25 12.97 11.24
C GLN A 65 11.29 12.11 10.43
N TYR A 66 10.03 12.50 10.40
CA TYR A 66 9.06 11.89 9.51
C TYR A 66 9.01 12.67 8.19
N LYS A 67 8.97 11.95 7.09
CA LYS A 67 8.84 12.52 5.75
C LYS A 67 7.60 11.95 5.06
N VAL A 68 6.91 12.80 4.32
CA VAL A 68 5.85 12.42 3.42
C VAL A 68 6.38 12.48 2.00
N VAL A 69 6.27 11.38 1.28
CA VAL A 69 6.61 11.31 -0.14
C VAL A 69 5.32 11.38 -0.94
N CYS A 70 5.25 12.30 -1.87
CA CYS A 70 4.14 12.41 -2.84
C CYS A 70 4.65 12.02 -4.23
N ILE A 71 3.96 11.07 -4.85
CA ILE A 71 4.20 10.64 -6.22
C ILE A 71 3.02 11.13 -7.06
N VAL A 72 3.31 11.99 -8.04
CA VAL A 72 2.32 12.52 -8.98
C VAL A 72 2.65 11.99 -10.36
N SER A 73 1.68 11.37 -11.03
CA SER A 73 1.86 10.86 -12.38
C SER A 73 0.64 11.12 -13.25
N THR A 74 0.86 11.25 -14.57
CA THR A 74 -0.20 11.25 -15.56
C THR A 74 -0.75 9.83 -15.73
N HIS A 75 -1.98 9.69 -16.20
CA HIS A 75 -2.64 8.38 -16.36
C HIS A 75 -1.83 7.39 -17.23
N ASN A 76 -1.24 7.89 -18.30
CA ASN A 76 -0.37 7.11 -19.19
C ASN A 76 1.08 7.03 -18.71
N VAL A 77 1.36 7.57 -17.52
CA VAL A 77 2.70 7.60 -16.86
C VAL A 77 3.83 8.17 -17.75
N ARG A 78 3.50 8.95 -18.77
CA ARG A 78 4.52 9.64 -19.58
C ARG A 78 5.26 10.72 -18.80
N ARG A 79 4.66 11.19 -17.70
CA ARG A 79 5.26 12.18 -16.80
C ARG A 79 5.03 11.74 -15.36
N MET A 80 6.08 11.85 -14.55
CA MET A 80 6.06 11.51 -13.12
C MET A 80 6.92 12.51 -12.35
N GLU A 81 6.44 12.91 -11.20
CA GLU A 81 7.14 13.78 -10.27
C GLU A 81 7.13 13.17 -8.87
N HIS A 82 8.24 13.35 -8.17
CA HIS A 82 8.37 12.95 -6.77
C HIS A 82 8.65 14.17 -5.91
N TRP A 83 7.92 14.27 -4.81
CA TRP A 83 7.97 15.38 -3.89
C TRP A 83 8.15 14.86 -2.46
N VAL A 84 8.94 15.55 -1.66
CA VAL A 84 9.18 15.23 -0.25
C VAL A 84 8.79 16.40 0.61
N PHE A 85 8.05 16.11 1.69
CA PHE A 85 7.71 17.05 2.74
C PHE A 85 8.18 16.50 4.08
N THR A 86 8.86 17.32 4.89
CA THR A 86 9.32 16.94 6.23
C THR A 86 8.27 17.37 7.26
N LEU A 87 7.82 16.41 8.08
CA LEU A 87 6.89 16.68 9.19
C LEU A 87 7.68 17.11 10.43
N GLY A 88 7.09 18.00 11.23
CA GLY A 88 7.67 18.44 12.50
C GLY A 88 8.33 19.82 12.46
N GLY A 89 8.59 20.37 13.65
CA GLY A 89 8.90 21.78 13.85
C GLY A 89 10.25 22.27 13.29
N GLY A 90 10.26 23.49 12.82
CA GLY A 90 11.46 24.28 12.54
C GLY A 90 12.06 24.14 11.14
N VAL A 91 11.64 23.19 10.34
CA VAL A 91 12.10 23.02 8.95
C VAL A 91 11.12 23.69 7.99
N SER A 92 11.59 24.11 6.83
CA SER A 92 10.77 24.69 5.76
C SER A 92 9.51 23.85 5.53
N ARG A 93 8.32 24.45 5.72
CA ARG A 93 7.02 23.81 5.48
C ARG A 93 6.67 23.81 3.99
N GLN A 94 7.62 23.40 3.14
CA GLN A 94 7.45 23.38 1.69
C GLN A 94 7.78 22.02 1.13
N TRP A 95 7.10 21.67 0.06
CA TRP A 95 7.42 20.51 -0.74
C TRP A 95 8.72 20.75 -1.49
N ARG A 96 9.58 19.74 -1.53
CA ARG A 96 10.79 19.73 -2.33
C ARG A 96 10.68 18.68 -3.43
N LYS A 97 10.90 19.09 -4.66
CA LYS A 97 10.97 18.17 -5.79
C LYS A 97 12.29 17.39 -5.75
N ILE A 98 12.19 16.09 -5.95
CA ILE A 98 13.36 15.21 -6.05
C ILE A 98 13.41 14.56 -7.43
N PRO A 99 14.60 14.12 -7.90
CA PRO A 99 14.73 13.45 -9.19
C PRO A 99 13.86 12.21 -9.26
N SER A 100 13.10 12.08 -10.33
CA SER A 100 12.30 10.88 -10.60
C SER A 100 13.17 9.80 -11.23
N PRO A 101 12.96 8.52 -10.89
CA PRO A 101 13.73 7.43 -11.47
C PRO A 101 13.33 7.17 -12.92
N CYS A 102 14.22 6.50 -13.65
CA CYS A 102 13.94 5.96 -14.97
C CYS A 102 14.02 4.43 -14.88
N PRO A 103 13.07 3.67 -15.45
CA PRO A 103 11.92 4.11 -16.23
C PRO A 103 10.78 4.71 -15.38
N GLN A 104 9.99 5.58 -16.00
CA GLN A 104 8.77 6.08 -15.35
C GLN A 104 7.75 4.95 -15.20
N HIS A 105 7.07 4.91 -14.06
CA HIS A 105 6.20 3.79 -13.70
C HIS A 105 5.03 4.26 -12.83
N SER A 106 3.92 3.54 -12.86
CA SER A 106 2.79 3.78 -11.96
C SER A 106 2.86 2.86 -10.76
N PRO A 107 2.99 3.37 -9.52
CA PRO A 107 2.88 2.52 -8.33
C PRO A 107 1.52 1.80 -8.30
N PHE A 108 1.51 0.49 -8.05
CA PHE A 108 0.28 -0.30 -7.96
C PHE A 108 0.09 -1.03 -6.62
N THR A 109 1.15 -1.24 -5.84
CA THR A 109 1.06 -1.76 -4.47
C THR A 109 0.93 -0.63 -3.46
N GLN A 110 0.43 -0.95 -2.26
CA GLN A 110 0.47 0.00 -1.15
C GLN A 110 1.89 0.29 -0.70
N GLY A 111 2.77 -0.71 -0.88
CA GLY A 111 4.17 -0.67 -0.51
C GLY A 111 4.40 -0.83 1.00
N LEU A 112 5.67 -0.90 1.35
CA LEU A 112 6.14 -1.14 2.71
C LEU A 112 7.19 -0.09 3.07
N THR A 113 7.08 0.45 4.29
CA THR A 113 8.14 1.27 4.89
C THR A 113 8.80 0.50 6.01
N MET A 114 10.09 0.20 5.88
CA MET A 114 10.89 -0.47 6.89
C MET A 114 12.36 0.00 6.87
N ASN A 115 12.99 0.04 8.01
CA ASN A 115 14.42 0.35 8.16
C ASN A 115 14.89 1.62 7.40
N GLY A 116 14.10 2.71 7.48
CA GLY A 116 14.43 3.98 6.81
C GLY A 116 14.29 3.95 5.28
N ARG A 117 13.59 2.97 4.74
CA ARG A 117 13.36 2.80 3.31
C ARG A 117 11.90 2.52 3.02
N MET A 118 11.40 3.05 1.91
CA MET A 118 10.09 2.71 1.36
C MET A 118 10.27 1.85 0.13
N TYR A 119 9.48 0.80 0.02
CA TYR A 119 9.47 -0.13 -1.10
C TYR A 119 8.10 -0.20 -1.73
N TYR A 120 8.02 -0.24 -3.05
CA TYR A 120 6.76 -0.46 -3.77
C TYR A 120 7.02 -1.10 -5.13
N LEU A 121 5.98 -1.72 -5.68
CA LEU A 121 5.96 -2.17 -7.05
C LEU A 121 5.25 -1.13 -7.92
N GLY A 122 5.85 -0.85 -9.07
CA GLY A 122 5.32 0.02 -10.09
C GLY A 122 5.21 -0.71 -11.42
N LEU A 123 4.32 -0.27 -12.29
CA LEU A 123 4.16 -0.78 -13.65
C LEU A 123 4.69 0.25 -14.65
N VAL A 124 5.58 -0.19 -15.54
CA VAL A 124 5.99 0.58 -16.73
C VAL A 124 4.98 0.32 -17.82
N PRO A 125 4.14 1.30 -18.20
CA PRO A 125 2.98 1.04 -19.06
C PRO A 125 3.32 0.50 -20.43
N ASP A 126 4.32 1.10 -21.08
CA ASP A 126 4.69 0.74 -22.47
C ASP A 126 5.28 -0.67 -22.60
N LEU A 127 5.85 -1.18 -21.50
CA LEU A 127 6.46 -2.51 -21.44
C LEU A 127 5.55 -3.52 -20.76
N LEU A 128 4.45 -3.08 -20.13
CA LEU A 128 3.63 -3.86 -19.19
C LEU A 128 4.50 -4.60 -18.16
N SER A 129 5.62 -3.97 -17.78
CA SER A 129 6.69 -4.57 -17.00
C SER A 129 6.65 -3.99 -15.59
N PRO A 130 6.46 -4.81 -14.54
CA PRO A 130 6.57 -4.35 -13.17
C PRO A 130 8.03 -4.02 -12.84
N VAL A 131 8.20 -3.01 -12.02
CA VAL A 131 9.49 -2.58 -11.49
C VAL A 131 9.42 -2.56 -9.97
N PHE A 132 10.51 -2.98 -9.34
CA PHE A 132 10.66 -2.90 -7.90
C PHE A 132 11.42 -1.62 -7.54
N VAL A 133 10.82 -0.78 -6.72
CA VAL A 133 11.34 0.55 -6.40
C VAL A 133 11.65 0.66 -4.92
N ARG A 134 12.81 1.24 -4.62
CA ARG A 134 13.25 1.60 -3.29
C ARG A 134 13.48 3.11 -3.20
N PHE A 135 12.90 3.75 -2.20
CA PHE A 135 13.20 5.11 -1.79
C PHE A 135 13.94 5.09 -0.46
N ASN A 136 15.13 5.65 -0.40
CA ASN A 136 15.86 5.87 0.84
C ASN A 136 15.39 7.19 1.47
N ILE A 137 14.84 7.12 2.69
CA ILE A 137 14.21 8.28 3.33
C ILE A 137 15.24 9.31 3.78
N SER A 138 16.42 8.89 4.21
CA SER A 138 17.47 9.80 4.68
C SER A 138 18.15 10.53 3.54
N SER A 139 18.60 9.81 2.50
CA SER A 139 19.25 10.41 1.34
C SER A 139 18.29 10.95 0.29
N GLU A 140 17.00 10.64 0.40
CA GLU A 140 15.94 11.00 -0.56
C GLU A 140 16.21 10.49 -1.99
N GLU A 141 16.93 9.38 -2.09
CA GLU A 141 17.29 8.75 -3.35
C GLU A 141 16.31 7.66 -3.72
N ILE A 142 15.84 7.70 -4.96
CA ILE A 142 14.97 6.66 -5.54
C ILE A 142 15.79 5.78 -6.45
N ARG A 143 15.70 4.47 -6.27
CA ARG A 143 16.31 3.46 -7.15
C ARG A 143 15.29 2.47 -7.64
N VAL A 144 15.33 2.19 -8.94
CA VAL A 144 14.68 1.02 -9.52
C VAL A 144 15.64 -0.15 -9.35
N LEU A 145 15.19 -1.16 -8.62
CA LEU A 145 15.95 -2.37 -8.35
C LEU A 145 15.69 -3.41 -9.44
N GLN A 146 16.62 -4.33 -9.63
CA GLN A 146 16.40 -5.46 -10.53
C GLN A 146 15.22 -6.31 -10.05
N ASN A 147 14.43 -6.78 -10.99
CA ASN A 147 13.25 -7.57 -10.68
C ASN A 147 13.62 -8.93 -10.10
N VAL A 148 12.70 -9.43 -9.30
CA VAL A 148 12.68 -10.82 -8.87
C VAL A 148 12.12 -11.62 -10.04
N GLU A 149 12.87 -12.54 -10.61
CA GLU A 149 12.53 -13.49 -11.71
C GLU A 149 11.35 -13.17 -12.66
N ASP A 150 11.43 -13.63 -13.90
CA ASP A 150 10.45 -13.43 -14.98
C ASP A 150 9.03 -13.96 -14.71
N ALA A 151 8.85 -14.79 -13.69
CA ALA A 151 7.57 -15.40 -13.33
C ALA A 151 6.54 -14.42 -12.72
N PHE A 152 6.98 -13.24 -12.29
CA PHE A 152 6.14 -12.26 -11.61
C PHE A 152 5.20 -11.47 -12.55
N TRP A 153 5.41 -11.55 -13.84
CA TRP A 153 4.91 -10.59 -14.82
C TRP A 153 3.42 -10.68 -15.12
N CYS A 154 2.81 -11.85 -14.93
CA CYS A 154 1.43 -12.08 -15.36
C CYS A 154 0.37 -11.75 -14.29
N ARG A 155 0.76 -11.51 -13.03
CA ARG A 155 -0.17 -11.51 -11.88
C ARG A 155 -0.06 -10.30 -10.96
N TYR A 156 0.49 -9.18 -11.44
CA TYR A 156 0.80 -8.00 -10.63
C TYR A 156 -0.39 -7.42 -9.85
N TYR A 157 -1.64 -7.65 -10.26
CA TYR A 157 -2.83 -7.21 -9.53
C TYR A 157 -3.05 -7.95 -8.20
N TYR A 158 -2.46 -9.13 -8.05
CA TYR A 158 -2.57 -9.98 -6.86
C TYR A 158 -1.24 -10.13 -6.14
N THR A 159 -0.44 -9.07 -6.19
CA THR A 159 0.88 -9.03 -5.57
C THR A 159 0.97 -7.86 -4.61
N GLU A 160 1.51 -8.08 -3.40
CA GLU A 160 1.75 -7.03 -2.42
C GLU A 160 3.12 -7.21 -1.76
N ILE A 161 3.71 -6.09 -1.32
CA ILE A 161 4.95 -6.08 -0.55
C ILE A 161 4.58 -6.11 0.93
N ILE A 162 5.18 -7.04 1.66
CA ILE A 162 4.94 -7.23 3.09
C ILE A 162 6.26 -7.39 3.84
N GLU A 163 6.19 -7.23 5.15
CA GLU A 163 7.26 -7.66 6.05
C GLU A 163 7.02 -9.11 6.46
N TYR A 164 8.06 -9.93 6.33
CA TYR A 164 8.06 -11.32 6.78
C TYR A 164 9.33 -11.62 7.55
N ASP A 165 9.21 -11.93 8.83
CA ASP A 165 10.33 -12.25 9.73
C ASP A 165 11.43 -11.18 9.71
N GLY A 166 11.02 -9.89 9.79
CA GLY A 166 11.94 -8.74 9.74
C GLY A 166 12.59 -8.49 8.37
N LYS A 167 12.21 -9.24 7.34
CA LYS A 167 12.72 -9.12 5.98
C LYS A 167 11.66 -8.59 5.03
N LEU A 168 12.12 -7.98 3.97
CA LEU A 168 11.26 -7.60 2.85
C LEU A 168 10.80 -8.86 2.12
N ALA A 169 9.51 -8.95 1.86
CA ALA A 169 8.93 -10.04 1.11
C ALA A 169 7.88 -9.55 0.10
N ILE A 170 7.68 -10.34 -0.94
CA ILE A 170 6.64 -10.14 -1.94
C ILE A 170 5.71 -11.34 -1.88
N LEU A 171 4.42 -11.08 -1.70
CA LEU A 171 3.38 -12.10 -1.63
C LEU A 171 2.54 -12.06 -2.90
N ASP A 172 2.57 -13.14 -3.68
CA ASP A 172 1.61 -13.40 -4.76
C ASP A 172 0.48 -14.28 -4.22
N TYR A 173 -0.73 -13.76 -4.28
CA TYR A 173 -1.94 -14.42 -3.78
C TYR A 173 -2.99 -14.67 -4.88
N SER A 174 -2.54 -14.72 -6.14
CA SER A 174 -3.42 -14.89 -7.31
C SER A 174 -4.22 -16.18 -7.30
N ASP A 175 -3.63 -17.25 -6.80
CA ASP A 175 -4.26 -18.58 -6.75
C ASP A 175 -4.92 -18.88 -5.39
N LEU A 176 -4.93 -17.89 -4.46
CA LEU A 176 -5.46 -18.06 -3.11
C LEU A 176 -6.93 -18.47 -3.08
N VAL A 177 -7.79 -17.78 -3.83
CA VAL A 177 -9.24 -18.05 -3.80
C VAL A 177 -9.59 -19.32 -4.55
N LYS A 178 -8.88 -19.62 -5.63
CA LYS A 178 -9.15 -20.79 -6.49
C LYS A 178 -8.59 -22.07 -5.89
N ASP A 179 -7.31 -22.07 -5.59
CA ASP A 179 -6.53 -23.26 -5.27
C ASP A 179 -5.99 -23.27 -3.83
N GLY A 180 -6.15 -22.16 -3.09
CA GLY A 180 -5.62 -22.01 -1.73
C GLY A 180 -4.11 -21.84 -1.70
N VAL A 181 -3.50 -21.43 -2.81
CA VAL A 181 -2.04 -21.33 -2.97
C VAL A 181 -1.60 -19.89 -3.01
N MET A 182 -0.51 -19.59 -2.32
CA MET A 182 0.21 -18.31 -2.37
C MET A 182 1.71 -18.57 -2.52
N GLU A 183 2.39 -17.65 -3.19
CA GLU A 183 3.83 -17.66 -3.32
C GLU A 183 4.44 -16.50 -2.55
N LEU A 184 5.40 -16.82 -1.69
CA LEU A 184 6.12 -15.85 -0.88
C LEU A 184 7.58 -15.80 -1.31
N TRP A 185 8.02 -14.65 -1.76
CA TRP A 185 9.40 -14.37 -2.13
C TRP A 185 10.04 -13.51 -1.05
N VAL A 186 11.02 -14.04 -0.33
CA VAL A 186 11.68 -13.38 0.79
C VAL A 186 13.05 -12.91 0.34
N ARG A 187 13.36 -11.64 0.57
CA ARG A 187 14.67 -11.08 0.26
C ARG A 187 15.67 -11.47 1.33
N GLU A 188 16.61 -12.33 0.96
CA GLU A 188 17.61 -12.85 1.88
C GLU A 188 18.81 -11.92 2.02
N ASP A 189 19.26 -11.33 0.91
CA ASP A 189 20.38 -10.41 0.88
C ASP A 189 20.09 -9.25 -0.10
N GLU A 190 20.18 -8.02 0.41
CA GLU A 190 19.93 -6.84 -0.39
C GLU A 190 21.06 -6.52 -1.36
N GLU A 191 22.32 -6.73 -0.95
CA GLU A 191 23.48 -6.40 -1.77
C GLU A 191 23.64 -7.39 -2.93
N LYS A 192 23.40 -8.68 -2.66
CA LYS A 192 23.46 -9.75 -3.66
C LYS A 192 22.18 -9.91 -4.47
N ASN A 193 21.12 -9.15 -4.11
CA ASN A 193 19.77 -9.29 -4.68
C ASN A 193 19.28 -10.74 -4.68
N SER A 194 19.57 -11.48 -3.59
CA SER A 194 19.16 -12.87 -3.47
C SER A 194 17.79 -12.99 -2.81
N TRP A 195 16.97 -13.90 -3.37
CA TRP A 195 15.62 -14.17 -2.93
C TRP A 195 15.43 -15.66 -2.70
N SER A 196 14.66 -16.02 -1.68
CA SER A 196 14.16 -17.36 -1.47
C SER A 196 12.66 -17.41 -1.76
N ARG A 197 12.19 -18.53 -2.30
CA ARG A 197 10.78 -18.75 -2.63
C ARG A 197 10.18 -19.79 -1.70
N LYS A 198 8.97 -19.51 -1.22
CA LYS A 198 8.15 -20.44 -0.42
C LYS A 198 6.76 -20.52 -1.02
N THR A 199 6.27 -21.74 -1.25
CA THR A 199 4.88 -21.99 -1.60
C THR A 199 4.09 -22.24 -0.33
N LEU A 200 3.02 -21.49 -0.12
CA LEU A 200 2.11 -21.60 1.01
C LEU A 200 0.81 -22.20 0.51
N VAL A 201 0.38 -23.28 1.12
CA VAL A 201 -0.88 -23.95 0.77
C VAL A 201 -1.81 -23.91 1.96
N LEU A 202 -2.99 -23.31 1.81
CA LEU A 202 -3.99 -23.27 2.87
C LEU A 202 -4.44 -24.66 3.26
N HIS A 203 -4.57 -24.90 4.56
CA HIS A 203 -5.18 -26.12 5.05
C HIS A 203 -6.64 -26.24 4.52
N PRO A 204 -7.16 -27.44 4.21
CA PRO A 204 -8.51 -27.63 3.64
C PRO A 204 -9.63 -26.95 4.44
N SER A 205 -9.53 -26.92 5.76
CA SER A 205 -10.52 -26.22 6.61
C SER A 205 -10.53 -24.71 6.39
N HIS A 206 -9.34 -24.10 6.19
CA HIS A 206 -9.21 -22.68 5.88
C HIS A 206 -9.72 -22.37 4.47
N MET A 207 -9.43 -23.26 3.51
CA MET A 207 -9.95 -23.13 2.16
C MET A 207 -11.48 -23.21 2.11
N ASN A 208 -12.11 -24.09 2.89
CA ASN A 208 -13.55 -24.12 3.05
C ASN A 208 -14.09 -22.81 3.65
N MET A 209 -13.40 -22.23 4.63
CA MET A 209 -13.77 -20.92 5.19
C MET A 209 -13.73 -19.84 4.12
N VAL A 210 -12.70 -19.79 3.28
CA VAL A 210 -12.59 -18.83 2.17
C VAL A 210 -13.73 -19.04 1.19
N LYS A 211 -13.94 -20.27 0.69
CA LYS A 211 -14.99 -20.59 -0.30
C LYS A 211 -16.41 -20.32 0.18
N THR A 212 -16.65 -20.48 1.48
CA THR A 212 -17.98 -20.20 2.06
C THR A 212 -18.30 -18.71 2.09
N HIS A 213 -17.29 -17.85 2.16
CA HIS A 213 -17.46 -16.41 2.36
C HIS A 213 -17.15 -15.58 1.12
N ILE A 214 -16.37 -16.13 0.19
CA ILE A 214 -16.06 -15.49 -1.08
C ILE A 214 -16.97 -16.06 -2.15
N VAL A 215 -18.04 -15.32 -2.46
CA VAL A 215 -19.01 -15.68 -3.49
C VAL A 215 -18.53 -15.27 -4.88
N HIS A 216 -19.29 -15.66 -5.92
CA HIS A 216 -18.99 -15.28 -7.31
C HIS A 216 -18.72 -13.77 -7.45
N ASN A 217 -17.69 -13.40 -8.23
CA ASN A 217 -17.23 -12.03 -8.46
C ASN A 217 -16.62 -11.34 -7.24
N MET A 218 -16.15 -12.08 -6.24
CA MET A 218 -15.33 -11.55 -5.16
C MET A 218 -13.93 -12.14 -5.22
N SER A 219 -12.94 -11.33 -4.84
CA SER A 219 -11.56 -11.73 -4.60
C SER A 219 -11.14 -11.32 -3.19
N LEU A 220 -10.00 -11.81 -2.76
CA LEU A 220 -9.31 -11.30 -1.59
C LEU A 220 -8.23 -10.33 -2.03
N ARG A 221 -8.07 -9.26 -1.28
CA ARG A 221 -6.97 -8.31 -1.46
C ARG A 221 -6.15 -8.22 -0.17
N VAL A 222 -4.83 -8.25 -0.32
CA VAL A 222 -3.91 -7.94 0.77
C VAL A 222 -3.94 -6.44 1.05
N GLN A 223 -4.14 -6.06 2.32
CA GLN A 223 -4.17 -4.67 2.79
C GLN A 223 -3.00 -4.34 3.73
N GLY A 224 -1.96 -5.17 3.72
CA GLY A 224 -0.81 -5.04 4.59
C GLY A 224 -0.75 -6.14 5.66
N THR A 225 0.01 -5.87 6.70
CA THR A 225 0.21 -6.80 7.81
C THR A 225 -0.19 -6.16 9.14
N THR A 226 -0.57 -6.97 10.10
CA THR A 226 -0.71 -6.54 11.49
C THR A 226 0.69 -6.42 12.12
N ARG A 227 0.78 -5.79 13.30
CA ARG A 227 2.01 -5.73 14.10
C ARG A 227 2.63 -7.11 14.37
N ASN A 228 1.82 -8.15 14.47
CA ASN A 228 2.28 -9.51 14.71
C ASN A 228 2.65 -10.26 13.41
N GLY A 229 2.67 -9.58 12.27
CA GLY A 229 3.01 -10.15 10.97
C GLY A 229 1.89 -10.95 10.31
N ASP A 230 0.65 -10.94 10.84
CA ASP A 230 -0.48 -11.56 10.16
C ASP A 230 -0.86 -10.72 8.93
N VAL A 231 -0.99 -11.35 7.78
CA VAL A 231 -1.48 -10.70 6.54
C VAL A 231 -2.98 -10.41 6.66
N ILE A 232 -3.37 -9.19 6.35
CA ILE A 232 -4.76 -8.75 6.34
C ILE A 232 -5.33 -8.97 4.94
N LEU A 233 -6.30 -9.88 4.82
CA LEU A 233 -6.99 -10.19 3.58
C LEU A 233 -8.42 -9.65 3.65
N VAL A 234 -8.76 -8.77 2.72
CA VAL A 234 -10.06 -8.09 2.67
C VAL A 234 -10.84 -8.57 1.46
N PRO A 235 -12.09 -9.01 1.62
CA PRO A 235 -12.98 -9.31 0.51
C PRO A 235 -13.23 -8.07 -0.35
N GLN A 236 -13.04 -8.20 -1.65
CA GLN A 236 -13.27 -7.14 -2.62
C GLN A 236 -14.08 -7.66 -3.80
N HIS A 237 -15.06 -6.87 -4.27
CA HIS A 237 -15.74 -7.17 -5.52
C HIS A 237 -14.80 -6.95 -6.70
N ILE A 238 -14.79 -7.92 -7.63
CA ILE A 238 -14.11 -7.78 -8.90
C ILE A 238 -15.03 -6.96 -9.80
N THR A 239 -14.70 -5.67 -10.00
CA THR A 239 -15.33 -4.88 -11.05
C THR A 239 -14.56 -5.14 -12.35
N ARG A 240 -15.24 -5.64 -13.37
CA ARG A 240 -14.65 -5.67 -14.72
C ARG A 240 -14.47 -4.23 -15.20
N PRO A 241 -13.43 -3.94 -16.01
CA PRO A 241 -13.18 -2.57 -16.50
C PRO A 241 -14.36 -1.91 -17.22
N ASP A 242 -15.27 -2.72 -17.77
CA ASP A 242 -16.43 -2.26 -18.53
C ASP A 242 -17.73 -2.12 -17.70
N ASP A 243 -17.74 -2.58 -16.46
CA ASP A 243 -18.92 -2.48 -15.60
C ASP A 243 -18.95 -1.15 -14.86
N GLN A 244 -19.69 -0.18 -15.40
CA GLN A 244 -20.00 1.11 -14.73
C GLN A 244 -20.91 0.96 -13.49
N PHE A 245 -21.33 -0.24 -13.14
CA PHE A 245 -22.19 -0.50 -11.99
C PHE A 245 -21.40 -1.21 -10.88
N ILE A 246 -21.02 -0.43 -9.88
CA ILE A 246 -20.59 -0.96 -8.59
C ILE A 246 -21.83 -1.53 -7.91
N VAL A 247 -22.05 -2.82 -8.05
CA VAL A 247 -23.03 -3.54 -7.19
C VAL A 247 -22.39 -3.62 -5.83
N LEU A 248 -22.75 -2.69 -4.96
CA LEU A 248 -22.39 -2.77 -3.54
C LEU A 248 -23.00 -4.05 -2.97
N PRO A 249 -22.27 -4.81 -2.13
CA PRO A 249 -22.87 -5.94 -1.42
C PRO A 249 -24.09 -5.44 -0.65
N GLN A 250 -25.12 -6.26 -0.61
CA GLN A 250 -26.26 -6.03 0.29
C GLN A 250 -25.71 -5.64 1.65
N VAL A 251 -26.26 -4.59 2.24
CA VAL A 251 -25.88 -4.03 3.54
C VAL A 251 -25.86 -5.15 4.58
N THR A 252 -24.74 -5.84 4.70
CA THR A 252 -24.53 -6.75 5.82
C THR A 252 -24.08 -5.89 7.00
N THR A 253 -24.77 -6.04 8.11
CA THR A 253 -24.47 -5.36 9.38
C THR A 253 -23.08 -5.72 9.94
N HIS A 254 -22.38 -6.62 9.29
CA HIS A 254 -21.09 -7.13 9.73
C HIS A 254 -20.11 -7.16 8.56
N PHE A 255 -19.07 -6.37 8.68
CA PHE A 255 -17.90 -6.47 7.82
C PHE A 255 -16.90 -7.45 8.46
N TYR A 256 -16.16 -8.18 7.64
CA TYR A 256 -15.14 -9.10 8.13
C TYR A 256 -13.87 -9.01 7.30
N VAL A 257 -12.77 -9.39 7.92
CA VAL A 257 -11.47 -9.59 7.28
C VAL A 257 -10.94 -10.97 7.65
N PHE A 258 -10.04 -11.50 6.85
CA PHE A 258 -9.25 -12.65 7.24
C PHE A 258 -7.86 -12.19 7.69
N LEU A 259 -7.36 -12.77 8.76
CA LEU A 259 -5.98 -12.61 9.21
C LEU A 259 -5.27 -13.94 8.99
N TYR A 260 -4.22 -13.89 8.19
CA TYR A 260 -3.44 -15.08 7.84
C TYR A 260 -2.03 -14.99 8.41
N ASN A 261 -1.71 -15.90 9.32
CA ASN A 261 -0.37 -16.06 9.87
C ASN A 261 0.47 -16.94 8.95
N LEU A 262 1.44 -16.31 8.27
CA LEU A 262 2.29 -16.99 7.27
C LEU A 262 3.20 -18.07 7.88
N GLN A 263 3.69 -17.86 9.12
CA GLN A 263 4.59 -18.81 9.78
C GLN A 263 3.86 -20.07 10.26
N LYS A 264 2.65 -19.87 10.80
CA LYS A 264 1.82 -20.95 11.36
C LYS A 264 0.89 -21.59 10.32
N ASN A 265 0.84 -21.05 9.10
CA ASN A 265 -0.13 -21.41 8.07
C ASN A 265 -1.57 -21.45 8.63
N HIS A 266 -1.94 -20.40 9.36
CA HIS A 266 -3.22 -20.34 10.06
C HIS A 266 -4.03 -19.13 9.63
N LEU A 267 -5.26 -19.38 9.16
CA LEU A 267 -6.23 -18.37 8.75
C LEU A 267 -7.33 -18.25 9.81
N ARG A 268 -7.64 -17.02 10.21
CA ARG A 268 -8.78 -16.72 11.07
C ARG A 268 -9.63 -15.61 10.48
N LYS A 269 -10.94 -15.68 10.69
CA LYS A 269 -11.89 -14.66 10.31
C LYS A 269 -12.18 -13.74 11.48
N VAL A 270 -12.13 -12.44 11.25
CA VAL A 270 -12.42 -11.41 12.24
C VAL A 270 -13.59 -10.56 11.77
N TYR A 271 -14.64 -10.47 12.59
CA TYR A 271 -15.78 -9.60 12.33
C TYR A 271 -15.52 -8.21 12.88
N ILE A 272 -15.78 -7.21 12.04
CA ILE A 272 -15.66 -5.79 12.40
C ILE A 272 -17.08 -5.24 12.52
N LYS A 273 -17.47 -4.86 13.73
CA LYS A 273 -18.76 -4.21 13.98
C LYS A 273 -18.68 -2.75 13.57
N SER A 274 -19.64 -2.29 12.77
CA SER A 274 -19.81 -0.87 12.46
C SER A 274 -21.12 -0.36 13.05
N ASN A 275 -21.08 0.79 13.70
CA ASN A 275 -22.27 1.48 14.21
C ASN A 275 -22.94 2.37 13.16
N ARG A 276 -22.46 2.41 11.92
CA ARG A 276 -22.99 3.28 10.86
C ARG A 276 -23.48 2.47 9.68
N TYR A 277 -24.79 2.57 9.44
CA TYR A 277 -25.54 1.87 8.39
C TYR A 277 -25.31 2.40 6.96
N ASN A 278 -24.40 3.37 6.72
CA ASN A 278 -24.42 4.10 5.45
C ASN A 278 -23.02 4.47 4.93
N THR A 279 -22.09 3.51 4.91
CA THR A 279 -20.79 3.76 4.26
C THR A 279 -20.70 2.99 2.95
N LYS A 280 -20.74 3.71 1.85
CA LYS A 280 -20.60 3.17 0.49
C LYS A 280 -19.21 2.60 0.18
N ARG A 281 -18.23 2.78 1.08
CA ARG A 281 -16.84 2.34 0.91
C ARG A 281 -16.21 2.07 2.27
N TRP A 282 -15.52 0.94 2.38
CA TRP A 282 -14.72 0.59 3.55
C TRP A 282 -13.26 0.65 3.14
N ASP A 283 -12.52 1.58 3.73
CA ASP A 283 -11.06 1.58 3.64
C ASP A 283 -10.53 0.78 4.83
N VAL A 284 -10.04 -0.43 4.59
CA VAL A 284 -9.33 -1.22 5.59
C VAL A 284 -7.85 -0.99 5.36
N VAL A 285 -7.19 -0.53 6.40
CA VAL A 285 -5.75 -0.28 6.39
C VAL A 285 -5.15 -1.04 7.56
N GLY A 286 -4.02 -1.72 7.34
CA GLY A 286 -3.25 -2.29 8.42
C GLY A 286 -2.82 -1.16 9.38
N PHE A 287 -3.14 -1.33 10.66
CA PHE A 287 -2.83 -0.37 11.68
C PHE A 287 -1.74 -0.92 12.58
N ASP A 288 -0.64 -0.18 12.73
CA ASP A 288 0.35 -0.47 13.75
C ASP A 288 -0.05 0.26 15.04
N ASP A 289 -0.10 -0.47 16.16
CA ASP A 289 -0.39 0.09 17.49
C ASP A 289 0.79 0.87 18.08
N ILE A 290 1.68 1.40 17.24
CA ILE A 290 2.84 2.16 17.70
C ILE A 290 2.36 3.54 18.12
N GLU A 291 2.59 3.87 19.39
CA GLU A 291 2.39 5.22 19.90
C GLU A 291 3.43 6.17 19.29
N ASN A 292 2.96 7.31 18.81
CA ASN A 292 3.79 8.33 18.19
C ASN A 292 3.59 9.66 18.90
N PHE A 293 4.56 10.04 19.73
CA PHE A 293 4.52 11.28 20.50
C PHE A 293 5.08 12.49 19.76
N MET A 294 5.41 12.35 18.47
CA MET A 294 5.85 13.47 17.65
C MET A 294 4.76 14.55 17.59
N SER A 295 5.14 15.81 17.79
CA SER A 295 4.29 16.95 17.50
C SER A 295 4.27 17.21 15.98
N LEU A 296 3.10 17.27 15.41
CA LEU A 296 2.91 17.56 13.98
C LEU A 296 3.00 19.05 13.68
#